data_9f1b5ac3328a25ccb23d3d95e912fd3f
#
_entry.id   9f1b5ac3328a25ccb23d3d95e912fd3f
#
_cell.length_a   1.000
_cell.length_b   1.000
_cell.length_c   1.000
_cell.angle_alpha   90.00
_cell.angle_beta   90.00
_cell.angle_gamma   90.00
#
_symmetry.space_group_name_H-M   'P 1'
#
loop_
_entity.id
_entity.type
_entity.pdbx_description
1 polymer ?
#
loop_
_entity_poly.entity_id
_entity_poly.type
_entity_poly.pdbx_seq_one_letter_code
_entity_poly.pdbx_strand_id
1 'polypeptide(L)'
;MSTTAQKSSVVTPLNDCPIDEIAFSKLLEEIKGRRAEFKEQRHISQDIIEKLQTIGLYGAFVPKQLGGDPISPTEFMKLIERISIADGSTGWVASFAFATKYLCSLPEASLKKIFHNNPGLVFAGATFPIQPAVKVDGGIKVSGRWPFGSGCMGASLVAVGVSVPGKGDQVFKQMAVMPRDQITIDQNWNTFGMTATGSHTMVVDDVFVPDDMILLRDAPSSIDAPEYLYPTVTLAAQVLAVCGLGTSRAAIDHIVAIAQKSKSITGTPTLGDRTNVQIHIAECEGKLQAARSWFYGATDEAWDVIQSGGTITREQNMALRLSASHAARTGADVARACFEMVGTMGIFRDNPLNQYLTDSMVTAQHAFLTEGSFMNAGKVMFDHPYIPGYC
;
A
#
# COMPACT_ATOMS: atom_id res chain seq x y z
N MET A 1 34.79 20.81 -19.37
CA MET A 1 34.35 19.45 -18.95
C MET A 1 33.83 19.58 -17.55
N SER A 2 32.53 19.78 -17.39
CA SER A 2 31.88 19.85 -16.09
C SER A 2 31.10 18.58 -15.92
N THR A 3 31.57 17.71 -15.06
CA THR A 3 30.86 16.52 -14.58
C THR A 3 29.68 16.97 -13.74
N THR A 4 28.49 17.02 -14.37
CA THR A 4 27.22 17.18 -13.65
C THR A 4 27.03 15.92 -12.81
N ALA A 5 27.41 16.00 -11.55
CA ALA A 5 27.01 15.03 -10.55
C ALA A 5 25.46 15.02 -10.52
N GLN A 6 24.89 13.91 -10.91
CA GLN A 6 23.47 13.60 -10.76
C GLN A 6 23.16 13.71 -9.26
N LYS A 7 22.49 14.80 -8.85
CA LYS A 7 22.02 14.94 -7.45
C LYS A 7 21.03 13.80 -7.24
N SER A 8 21.46 12.79 -6.53
CA SER A 8 20.64 11.70 -6.00
C SER A 8 19.44 12.29 -5.27
N SER A 9 18.24 11.85 -5.63
CA SER A 9 17.03 12.05 -4.82
C SER A 9 17.34 11.70 -3.38
N VAL A 10 16.90 12.53 -2.43
CA VAL A 10 17.08 12.29 -0.99
C VAL A 10 16.15 11.13 -0.58
N VAL A 11 16.53 9.92 -0.97
CA VAL A 11 15.95 8.69 -0.46
C VAL A 11 16.75 8.34 0.78
N THR A 12 16.10 8.33 1.94
CA THR A 12 16.74 7.97 3.21
C THR A 12 17.26 6.53 3.11
N PRO A 13 18.53 6.28 3.46
CA PRO A 13 19.06 4.92 3.47
C PRO A 13 18.25 4.00 4.38
N LEU A 14 18.15 2.73 4.00
CA LEU A 14 17.63 1.67 4.87
C LEU A 14 18.74 1.33 5.87
N ASN A 15 18.54 1.61 7.15
CA ASN A 15 19.62 1.47 8.15
C ASN A 15 19.73 0.04 8.71
N ASP A 16 18.61 -0.73 8.79
CA ASP A 16 18.58 -2.06 9.40
C ASP A 16 17.70 -3.06 8.60
N CYS A 17 17.59 -2.88 7.28
CA CYS A 17 16.79 -3.77 6.45
C CYS A 17 17.65 -4.92 5.90
N PRO A 18 17.21 -6.19 6.02
CA PRO A 18 17.95 -7.35 5.53
C PRO A 18 17.98 -7.47 4.00
N ILE A 19 17.30 -6.56 3.29
CA ILE A 19 17.21 -6.59 1.84
C ILE A 19 18.53 -6.15 1.19
N ASP A 20 19.02 -6.96 0.25
CA ASP A 20 20.18 -6.61 -0.59
C ASP A 20 19.88 -5.34 -1.42
N GLU A 21 20.50 -4.24 -1.04
CA GLU A 21 20.32 -2.92 -1.67
C GLU A 21 20.67 -2.92 -3.16
N ILE A 22 21.67 -3.72 -3.59
CA ILE A 22 22.09 -3.80 -5.00
C ILE A 22 21.01 -4.51 -5.81
N ALA A 23 20.53 -5.65 -5.31
CA ALA A 23 19.46 -6.40 -5.95
C ALA A 23 18.16 -5.58 -6.01
N PHE A 24 17.83 -4.89 -4.92
CA PHE A 24 16.65 -4.03 -4.84
C PHE A 24 16.73 -2.86 -5.81
N SER A 25 17.86 -2.16 -5.89
CA SER A 25 18.04 -1.05 -6.83
C SER A 25 17.90 -1.51 -8.29
N LYS A 26 18.43 -2.67 -8.65
CA LYS A 26 18.24 -3.24 -10.01
C LYS A 26 16.78 -3.56 -10.29
N LEU A 27 16.07 -4.12 -9.31
CA LEU A 27 14.64 -4.41 -9.43
C LEU A 27 13.81 -3.12 -9.62
N LEU A 28 14.14 -2.02 -8.92
CA LEU A 28 13.47 -0.73 -9.10
C LEU A 28 13.64 -0.18 -10.51
N GLU A 29 14.84 -0.26 -11.10
CA GLU A 29 15.06 0.16 -12.49
C GLU A 29 14.31 -0.74 -13.49
N GLU A 30 14.24 -2.04 -13.25
CA GLU A 30 13.43 -2.96 -14.06
C GLU A 30 11.94 -2.62 -13.98
N ILE A 31 11.39 -2.42 -12.79
CA ILE A 31 10.00 -2.01 -12.57
C ILE A 31 9.70 -0.72 -13.34
N LYS A 32 10.57 0.28 -13.22
CA LYS A 32 10.44 1.56 -13.91
C LYS A 32 10.43 1.40 -15.43
N GLY A 33 11.25 0.51 -15.97
CA GLY A 33 11.33 0.23 -17.41
C GLY A 33 10.11 -0.49 -17.97
N ARG A 34 9.35 -1.22 -17.13
CA ARG A 34 8.23 -2.07 -17.54
C ARG A 34 6.83 -1.48 -17.26
N ARG A 35 6.73 -0.22 -16.87
CA ARG A 35 5.44 0.45 -16.54
C ARG A 35 4.40 0.32 -17.66
N ALA A 36 4.82 0.46 -18.92
CA ALA A 36 3.92 0.37 -20.06
C ALA A 36 3.32 -1.05 -20.19
N GLU A 37 4.13 -2.08 -20.00
CA GLU A 37 3.70 -3.48 -19.98
C GLU A 37 2.66 -3.72 -18.88
N PHE A 38 2.95 -3.29 -17.64
CA PHE A 38 2.04 -3.47 -16.51
C PHE A 38 0.69 -2.76 -16.74
N LYS A 39 0.75 -1.55 -17.30
CA LYS A 39 -0.45 -0.78 -17.64
C LYS A 39 -1.30 -1.48 -18.71
N GLU A 40 -0.68 -2.03 -19.75
CA GLU A 40 -1.35 -2.72 -20.84
C GLU A 40 -2.04 -4.00 -20.35
N GLN A 41 -1.34 -4.84 -19.61
CA GLN A 41 -1.89 -6.08 -19.04
C GLN A 41 -2.80 -5.85 -17.83
N ARG A 42 -2.81 -4.65 -17.24
CA ARG A 42 -3.60 -4.25 -16.07
C ARG A 42 -3.32 -5.05 -14.79
N HIS A 43 -2.12 -5.58 -14.66
CA HIS A 43 -1.59 -6.20 -13.42
C HIS A 43 -0.07 -6.20 -13.45
N ILE A 44 0.55 -6.44 -12.31
CA ILE A 44 2.00 -6.61 -12.21
C ILE A 44 2.37 -8.02 -12.69
N SER A 45 3.41 -8.12 -13.48
CA SER A 45 3.88 -9.40 -14.03
C SER A 45 4.36 -10.33 -12.93
N GLN A 46 4.09 -11.62 -13.09
CA GLN A 46 4.36 -12.64 -12.08
C GLN A 46 5.85 -12.70 -11.69
N ASP A 47 6.77 -12.54 -12.65
CA ASP A 47 8.21 -12.51 -12.39
C ASP A 47 8.67 -11.36 -11.49
N ILE A 48 7.97 -10.21 -11.52
CA ILE A 48 8.22 -9.10 -10.59
C ILE A 48 7.76 -9.47 -9.18
N ILE A 49 6.60 -10.12 -9.05
CA ILE A 49 6.12 -10.61 -7.74
C ILE A 49 7.13 -11.61 -7.16
N GLU A 50 7.63 -12.54 -7.97
CA GLU A 50 8.66 -13.53 -7.56
C GLU A 50 9.98 -12.87 -7.16
N LYS A 51 10.41 -11.82 -7.86
CA LYS A 51 11.60 -11.04 -7.47
C LYS A 51 11.38 -10.31 -6.15
N LEU A 52 10.18 -9.71 -5.93
CA LEU A 52 9.82 -9.10 -4.65
C LEU A 52 9.78 -10.14 -3.51
N GLN A 53 9.35 -11.38 -3.77
CA GLN A 53 9.46 -12.49 -2.82
C GLN A 53 10.93 -12.83 -2.53
N THR A 54 11.74 -12.96 -3.58
CA THR A 54 13.17 -13.34 -3.48
C THR A 54 13.97 -12.35 -2.64
N ILE A 55 13.68 -11.05 -2.72
CA ILE A 55 14.31 -10.05 -1.85
C ILE A 55 13.75 -10.02 -0.42
N GLY A 56 12.78 -10.87 -0.06
CA GLY A 56 12.23 -11.00 1.29
C GLY A 56 11.08 -10.06 1.63
N LEU A 57 10.57 -9.24 0.68
CA LEU A 57 9.54 -8.24 0.98
C LEU A 57 8.27 -8.85 1.61
N TYR A 58 7.82 -10.00 1.11
CA TYR A 58 6.59 -10.65 1.61
C TYR A 58 6.76 -11.35 2.95
N GLY A 59 8.00 -11.50 3.44
CA GLY A 59 8.31 -11.98 4.79
C GLY A 59 8.36 -10.87 5.87
N ALA A 60 8.23 -9.60 5.47
CA ALA A 60 8.48 -8.43 6.31
C ALA A 60 7.53 -8.27 7.52
N PHE A 61 6.36 -8.91 7.51
CA PHE A 61 5.40 -8.96 8.62
C PHE A 61 5.07 -10.39 9.06
N VAL A 62 5.90 -11.35 8.69
CA VAL A 62 5.78 -12.74 9.13
C VAL A 62 6.74 -12.96 10.29
N PRO A 63 6.27 -13.40 11.48
CA PRO A 63 7.11 -13.64 12.64
C PRO A 63 8.25 -14.64 12.37
N LYS A 64 9.39 -14.45 13.04
CA LYS A 64 10.54 -15.36 12.93
C LYS A 64 10.18 -16.81 13.22
N GLN A 65 9.28 -17.06 14.19
CA GLN A 65 8.81 -18.40 14.52
C GLN A 65 7.98 -19.08 13.40
N LEU A 66 7.54 -18.30 12.41
CA LEU A 66 6.89 -18.78 11.17
C LEU A 66 7.84 -18.72 9.96
N GLY A 67 9.13 -18.44 10.19
CA GLY A 67 10.16 -18.40 9.15
C GLY A 67 10.29 -17.06 8.43
N GLY A 68 9.59 -16.03 8.86
CA GLY A 68 9.70 -14.67 8.31
C GLY A 68 10.95 -13.93 8.83
N ASP A 69 11.16 -12.75 8.28
CA ASP A 69 12.22 -11.82 8.71
C ASP A 69 11.61 -10.42 8.92
N PRO A 70 10.89 -10.23 10.05
CA PRO A 70 10.12 -9.02 10.29
C PRO A 70 11.04 -7.81 10.43
N ILE A 71 10.63 -6.72 9.79
CA ILE A 71 11.26 -5.40 9.88
C ILE A 71 10.30 -4.40 10.52
N SER A 72 10.80 -3.22 10.90
CA SER A 72 9.94 -2.18 11.45
C SER A 72 8.91 -1.68 10.41
N PRO A 73 7.74 -1.17 10.85
CA PRO A 73 6.79 -0.53 9.95
C PRO A 73 7.41 0.59 9.11
N THR A 74 8.30 1.39 9.70
CA THR A 74 9.02 2.47 9.01
C THR A 74 9.90 1.93 7.89
N GLU A 75 10.73 0.93 8.14
CA GLU A 75 11.60 0.35 7.11
C GLU A 75 10.78 -0.29 5.99
N PHE A 76 9.71 -0.99 6.32
CA PHE A 76 8.78 -1.52 5.31
C PHE A 76 8.19 -0.40 4.44
N MET A 77 7.69 0.67 5.05
CA MET A 77 7.09 1.77 4.28
C MET A 77 8.12 2.53 3.43
N LYS A 78 9.38 2.64 3.85
CA LYS A 78 10.46 3.17 3.01
C LYS A 78 10.70 2.31 1.76
N LEU A 79 10.62 0.97 1.87
CA LEU A 79 10.68 0.07 0.70
C LEU A 79 9.52 0.34 -0.24
N ILE A 80 8.29 0.41 0.27
CA ILE A 80 7.10 0.67 -0.53
C ILE A 80 7.15 2.06 -1.18
N GLU A 81 7.64 3.09 -0.49
CA GLU A 81 7.85 4.42 -1.06
C GLU A 81 8.79 4.36 -2.27
N ARG A 82 9.93 3.66 -2.14
CA ARG A 82 10.91 3.50 -3.23
C ARG A 82 10.34 2.73 -4.41
N ILE A 83 9.58 1.66 -4.17
CA ILE A 83 8.88 0.92 -5.24
C ILE A 83 7.87 1.85 -5.92
N SER A 84 7.15 2.68 -5.16
CA SER A 84 6.15 3.61 -5.69
C SER A 84 6.75 4.77 -6.49
N ILE A 85 8.00 5.18 -6.19
CA ILE A 85 8.77 6.09 -7.04
C ILE A 85 9.05 5.43 -8.40
N ALA A 86 9.38 4.14 -8.40
CA ALA A 86 9.59 3.39 -9.62
C ALA A 86 8.28 3.15 -10.39
N ASP A 87 7.21 2.72 -9.71
CA ASP A 87 5.86 2.57 -10.28
C ASP A 87 4.80 2.51 -9.17
N GLY A 88 3.80 3.41 -9.22
CA GLY A 88 2.75 3.52 -8.20
C GLY A 88 1.91 2.25 -8.04
N SER A 89 1.54 1.61 -9.14
CA SER A 89 0.77 0.35 -9.11
C SER A 89 1.56 -0.80 -8.50
N THR A 90 2.85 -0.92 -8.83
CA THR A 90 3.72 -1.92 -8.23
C THR A 90 3.90 -1.68 -6.73
N GLY A 91 4.11 -0.41 -6.32
CA GLY A 91 4.15 -0.04 -4.90
C GLY A 91 2.88 -0.42 -4.16
N TRP A 92 1.71 -0.16 -4.76
CA TRP A 92 0.42 -0.55 -4.21
C TRP A 92 0.30 -2.06 -4.01
N VAL A 93 0.64 -2.87 -5.02
CA VAL A 93 0.59 -4.34 -4.92
C VAL A 93 1.60 -4.85 -3.89
N ALA A 94 2.83 -4.34 -3.91
CA ALA A 94 3.89 -4.68 -2.97
C ALA A 94 3.52 -4.33 -1.52
N SER A 95 2.76 -3.25 -1.32
CA SER A 95 2.31 -2.82 0.01
C SER A 95 1.47 -3.87 0.73
N PHE A 96 0.76 -4.73 -0.02
CA PHE A 96 -0.03 -5.83 0.56
C PHE A 96 0.82 -6.95 1.18
N ALA A 97 2.15 -6.90 1.11
CA ALA A 97 3.01 -7.80 1.90
C ALA A 97 2.69 -7.72 3.41
N PHE A 98 2.23 -6.57 3.94
CA PHE A 98 1.73 -6.45 5.30
C PHE A 98 0.46 -7.28 5.57
N ALA A 99 -0.30 -7.63 4.52
CA ALA A 99 -1.63 -8.23 4.67
C ALA A 99 -1.59 -9.63 5.30
N THR A 100 -0.43 -10.29 5.32
CA THR A 100 -0.20 -11.51 6.11
C THR A 100 -0.51 -11.30 7.60
N LYS A 101 -0.40 -10.06 8.10
CA LYS A 101 -0.80 -9.68 9.45
C LYS A 101 -2.30 -9.93 9.72
N TYR A 102 -3.18 -9.85 8.73
CA TYR A 102 -4.59 -10.21 8.92
C TYR A 102 -4.80 -11.68 9.30
N LEU A 103 -3.87 -12.55 8.88
CA LEU A 103 -3.93 -13.98 9.21
C LEU A 103 -3.64 -14.27 10.68
N CYS A 104 -3.07 -13.31 11.44
CA CYS A 104 -2.62 -13.50 12.82
C CYS A 104 -3.72 -13.99 13.80
N SER A 105 -5.00 -13.76 13.46
CA SER A 105 -6.14 -14.24 14.25
C SER A 105 -6.55 -15.69 13.98
N LEU A 106 -5.95 -16.34 12.97
CA LEU A 106 -6.14 -17.78 12.75
C LEU A 106 -5.45 -18.59 13.85
N PRO A 107 -5.89 -19.83 14.11
CA PRO A 107 -5.20 -20.73 15.03
C PRO A 107 -3.71 -20.89 14.68
N GLU A 108 -2.85 -20.97 15.67
CA GLU A 108 -1.39 -21.12 15.48
C GLU A 108 -1.05 -22.33 14.58
N ALA A 109 -1.77 -23.43 14.72
CA ALA A 109 -1.60 -24.62 13.87
C ALA A 109 -1.86 -24.32 12.39
N SER A 110 -2.88 -23.50 12.09
CA SER A 110 -3.19 -23.06 10.72
C SER A 110 -2.12 -22.11 10.19
N LEU A 111 -1.63 -21.17 11.02
CA LEU A 111 -0.52 -20.29 10.65
C LEU A 111 0.75 -21.08 10.32
N LYS A 112 1.14 -22.03 11.16
CA LYS A 112 2.28 -22.92 10.92
C LYS A 112 2.13 -23.68 9.59
N LYS A 113 0.94 -24.15 9.26
CA LYS A 113 0.65 -24.84 7.99
C LYS A 113 0.74 -23.89 6.80
N ILE A 114 0.17 -22.67 6.90
CA ILE A 114 0.18 -21.66 5.83
C ILE A 114 1.61 -21.23 5.48
N PHE A 115 2.43 -20.94 6.51
CA PHE A 115 3.78 -20.43 6.32
C PHE A 115 4.86 -21.54 6.21
N HIS A 116 4.47 -22.82 6.33
CA HIS A 116 5.39 -23.93 6.20
C HIS A 116 6.11 -23.89 4.84
N ASN A 117 7.42 -23.76 4.86
CA ASN A 117 8.28 -23.64 3.67
C ASN A 117 7.99 -22.43 2.74
N ASN A 118 7.11 -21.51 3.12
CA ASN A 118 6.81 -20.34 2.31
C ASN A 118 6.49 -19.09 3.18
N PRO A 119 7.47 -18.54 3.93
CA PRO A 119 7.28 -17.33 4.70
C PRO A 119 7.02 -16.10 3.82
N GLY A 120 7.41 -16.14 2.55
CA GLY A 120 7.16 -15.11 1.55
C GLY A 120 5.82 -15.26 0.82
N LEU A 121 4.82 -15.86 1.43
CA LEU A 121 3.49 -16.06 0.86
C LEU A 121 2.88 -14.73 0.38
N VAL A 122 2.38 -14.71 -0.86
CA VAL A 122 1.63 -13.57 -1.40
C VAL A 122 0.15 -13.74 -1.07
N PHE A 123 -0.37 -12.79 -0.29
CA PHE A 123 -1.75 -12.79 0.17
C PHE A 123 -2.51 -11.58 -0.39
N ALA A 124 -3.71 -11.82 -0.92
CA ALA A 124 -4.62 -10.75 -1.35
C ALA A 124 -5.99 -10.90 -0.70
N GLY A 125 -6.69 -9.79 -0.51
CA GLY A 125 -8.00 -9.84 0.13
C GLY A 125 -8.95 -8.76 -0.35
N ALA A 126 -10.26 -9.06 -0.32
CA ALA A 126 -11.33 -8.09 -0.52
C ALA A 126 -12.42 -8.30 0.54
N THR A 127 -12.62 -7.28 1.37
CA THR A 127 -13.57 -7.39 2.50
C THR A 127 -15.01 -7.12 2.05
N PHE A 128 -15.23 -6.21 1.12
CA PHE A 128 -16.56 -5.74 0.74
C PHE A 128 -16.89 -6.05 -0.73
N PRO A 129 -18.21 -6.29 -1.01
CA PRO A 129 -19.33 -6.40 -0.07
C PRO A 129 -19.21 -7.63 0.82
N ILE A 130 -19.66 -7.56 2.09
CA ILE A 130 -19.80 -8.74 2.93
C ILE A 130 -20.91 -9.61 2.35
N GLN A 131 -20.60 -10.89 2.07
CA GLN A 131 -21.59 -11.82 1.50
C GLN A 131 -21.91 -12.95 2.47
N PRO A 132 -23.17 -13.44 2.49
CA PRO A 132 -23.57 -14.52 3.38
C PRO A 132 -22.86 -15.83 2.99
N ALA A 133 -22.37 -16.55 4.00
CA ALA A 133 -21.86 -17.91 3.84
C ALA A 133 -22.83 -18.92 4.42
N VAL A 134 -22.84 -20.12 3.87
CA VAL A 134 -23.70 -21.23 4.35
C VAL A 134 -22.90 -22.06 5.34
N LYS A 135 -23.40 -22.17 6.59
CA LYS A 135 -22.77 -23.04 7.60
C LYS A 135 -23.00 -24.52 7.23
N VAL A 136 -21.91 -25.27 7.24
CA VAL A 136 -21.91 -26.73 7.02
C VAL A 136 -21.07 -27.40 8.10
N ASP A 137 -21.03 -28.73 8.13
CA ASP A 137 -20.21 -29.45 9.11
C ASP A 137 -18.72 -29.18 8.88
N GLY A 138 -18.02 -28.79 9.97
CA GLY A 138 -16.60 -28.47 9.96
C GLY A 138 -16.18 -27.15 9.27
N GLY A 139 -17.13 -26.35 8.74
CA GLY A 139 -16.79 -25.11 8.06
C GLY A 139 -17.95 -24.33 7.49
N ILE A 140 -17.66 -23.64 6.39
CA ILE A 140 -18.66 -22.88 5.62
C ILE A 140 -18.49 -23.14 4.12
N LYS A 141 -19.56 -22.96 3.37
CA LYS A 141 -19.53 -22.82 1.92
C LYS A 141 -19.69 -21.36 1.54
N VAL A 142 -18.84 -20.92 0.62
CA VAL A 142 -18.73 -19.53 0.17
C VAL A 142 -19.01 -19.44 -1.31
N SER A 143 -19.91 -18.53 -1.67
CA SER A 143 -20.16 -18.14 -3.06
C SER A 143 -20.37 -16.63 -3.13
N GLY A 144 -19.82 -15.99 -4.16
CA GLY A 144 -20.00 -14.55 -4.33
C GLY A 144 -18.95 -13.89 -5.21
N ARG A 145 -19.01 -12.55 -5.24
CA ARG A 145 -18.14 -11.71 -6.07
C ARG A 145 -17.61 -10.54 -5.22
N TRP A 146 -16.30 -10.39 -5.16
CA TRP A 146 -15.64 -9.34 -4.40
C TRP A 146 -14.76 -8.51 -5.31
N PRO A 147 -15.16 -7.27 -5.63
CA PRO A 147 -14.32 -6.32 -6.37
C PRO A 147 -13.15 -5.82 -5.51
N PHE A 148 -12.24 -5.08 -6.13
CA PHE A 148 -11.06 -4.50 -5.46
C PHE A 148 -10.08 -5.52 -4.88
N GLY A 149 -9.93 -6.67 -5.52
CA GLY A 149 -8.95 -7.70 -5.18
C GLY A 149 -7.53 -7.33 -5.60
N SER A 150 -6.97 -6.22 -5.09
CA SER A 150 -5.62 -5.75 -5.46
C SER A 150 -4.58 -6.84 -5.27
N GLY A 151 -3.75 -7.07 -6.27
CA GLY A 151 -2.70 -8.10 -6.22
C GLY A 151 -3.19 -9.54 -6.36
N CYS A 152 -4.49 -9.79 -6.58
CA CYS A 152 -5.06 -11.14 -6.67
C CYS A 152 -4.47 -11.99 -7.82
N MET A 153 -3.89 -11.35 -8.85
CA MET A 153 -3.25 -12.06 -9.96
C MET A 153 -1.96 -12.78 -9.55
N GLY A 154 -1.19 -12.20 -8.61
CA GLY A 154 0.06 -12.79 -8.10
C GLY A 154 -0.09 -13.51 -6.76
N ALA A 155 -1.28 -13.54 -6.16
CA ALA A 155 -1.50 -14.16 -4.86
C ALA A 155 -1.48 -15.69 -4.93
N SER A 156 -1.02 -16.33 -3.87
CA SER A 156 -1.16 -17.78 -3.66
C SER A 156 -2.26 -18.11 -2.63
N LEU A 157 -2.61 -17.15 -1.78
CA LEU A 157 -3.68 -17.24 -0.79
C LEU A 157 -4.57 -16.00 -0.89
N VAL A 158 -5.87 -16.17 -0.75
CA VAL A 158 -6.84 -15.06 -0.81
C VAL A 158 -7.81 -15.11 0.37
N ALA A 159 -8.38 -13.93 0.70
CA ALA A 159 -9.48 -13.87 1.65
C ALA A 159 -10.60 -12.95 1.18
N VAL A 160 -11.83 -13.35 1.47
CA VAL A 160 -13.04 -12.61 1.12
C VAL A 160 -13.93 -12.39 2.33
N GLY A 161 -14.55 -11.20 2.40
CA GLY A 161 -15.44 -10.86 3.51
C GLY A 161 -16.75 -11.64 3.49
N VAL A 162 -17.03 -12.33 4.59
CA VAL A 162 -18.23 -13.15 4.72
C VAL A 162 -19.00 -12.86 6.00
N SER A 163 -20.31 -13.12 6.00
CA SER A 163 -21.13 -13.21 7.21
C SER A 163 -21.49 -14.66 7.49
N VAL A 164 -21.08 -15.15 8.66
CA VAL A 164 -21.38 -16.53 9.09
C VAL A 164 -22.55 -16.49 10.07
N PRO A 165 -23.64 -17.22 9.85
CA PRO A 165 -24.78 -17.26 10.75
C PRO A 165 -24.39 -17.66 12.19
N GLY A 166 -25.03 -17.03 13.18
CA GLY A 166 -24.83 -17.36 14.60
C GLY A 166 -23.65 -16.69 15.31
N LYS A 167 -22.90 -15.80 14.63
CA LYS A 167 -21.75 -15.06 15.20
C LYS A 167 -22.10 -13.65 15.75
N GLY A 168 -23.38 -13.27 15.83
CA GLY A 168 -23.85 -12.00 16.42
C GLY A 168 -23.24 -10.77 15.75
N ASP A 169 -22.84 -9.76 16.52
CA ASP A 169 -22.29 -8.49 16.04
C ASP A 169 -20.92 -8.61 15.32
N GLN A 170 -20.31 -9.79 15.32
CA GLN A 170 -19.04 -10.06 14.62
C GLN A 170 -19.20 -10.38 13.14
N VAL A 171 -20.43 -10.41 12.64
CA VAL A 171 -20.77 -10.75 11.24
C VAL A 171 -19.97 -9.96 10.21
N PHE A 172 -19.66 -8.68 10.49
CA PHE A 172 -18.95 -7.82 9.55
C PHE A 172 -17.40 -7.88 9.62
N LYS A 173 -16.86 -8.71 10.49
CA LYS A 173 -15.41 -8.80 10.74
C LYS A 173 -14.79 -10.08 10.19
N GLN A 174 -15.59 -11.01 9.65
CA GLN A 174 -15.12 -12.32 9.23
C GLN A 174 -14.62 -12.29 7.79
N MET A 175 -13.53 -13.00 7.53
CA MET A 175 -13.07 -13.28 6.18
C MET A 175 -12.75 -14.77 6.05
N ALA A 176 -13.21 -15.36 4.96
CA ALA A 176 -12.90 -16.73 4.58
C ALA A 176 -11.60 -16.78 3.79
N VAL A 177 -10.62 -17.52 4.31
CA VAL A 177 -9.28 -17.68 3.70
C VAL A 177 -9.23 -18.97 2.90
N MET A 178 -8.77 -18.90 1.65
CA MET A 178 -8.71 -20.05 0.75
C MET A 178 -7.54 -19.94 -0.23
N PRO A 179 -7.02 -21.06 -0.77
CA PRO A 179 -6.06 -21.07 -1.87
C PRO A 179 -6.58 -20.28 -3.08
N ARG A 180 -5.67 -19.58 -3.77
CA ARG A 180 -5.98 -18.76 -4.95
C ARG A 180 -6.53 -19.59 -6.11
N ASP A 181 -6.11 -20.83 -6.25
CA ASP A 181 -6.53 -21.76 -7.31
C ASP A 181 -7.98 -22.27 -7.15
N GLN A 182 -8.61 -22.06 -6.01
CA GLN A 182 -10.02 -22.38 -5.76
C GLN A 182 -10.99 -21.30 -6.21
N ILE A 183 -10.48 -20.15 -6.69
CA ILE A 183 -11.30 -19.04 -7.15
C ILE A 183 -11.00 -18.67 -8.60
N THR A 184 -11.93 -18.00 -9.24
CA THR A 184 -11.72 -17.37 -10.56
C THR A 184 -11.55 -15.86 -10.41
N ILE A 185 -10.83 -15.24 -11.36
CA ILE A 185 -10.69 -13.79 -11.43
C ILE A 185 -11.42 -13.28 -12.67
N ASP A 186 -12.40 -12.44 -12.44
CA ASP A 186 -13.05 -11.67 -13.49
C ASP A 186 -12.20 -10.40 -13.74
N GLN A 187 -11.44 -10.38 -14.85
CA GLN A 187 -10.46 -9.35 -15.17
C GLN A 187 -11.13 -8.06 -15.66
N ASN A 188 -11.92 -7.46 -14.81
CA ASN A 188 -12.74 -6.28 -15.09
C ASN A 188 -12.16 -4.95 -14.55
N TRP A 189 -10.92 -4.93 -14.00
CA TRP A 189 -10.29 -3.71 -13.52
C TRP A 189 -9.95 -2.77 -14.68
N ASN A 190 -10.63 -1.62 -14.74
CA ASN A 190 -10.45 -0.62 -15.78
C ASN A 190 -10.60 0.78 -15.19
N THR A 191 -9.49 1.39 -14.80
CA THR A 191 -9.43 2.65 -14.06
C THR A 191 -8.49 3.63 -14.73
N PHE A 192 -8.63 4.93 -14.41
CA PHE A 192 -7.79 5.98 -14.97
C PHE A 192 -6.41 6.08 -14.28
N GLY A 193 -6.27 5.57 -13.06
CA GLY A 193 -5.02 5.49 -12.29
C GLY A 193 -4.95 4.19 -11.53
N MET A 194 -3.77 3.83 -11.00
CA MET A 194 -3.50 2.54 -10.37
C MET A 194 -3.94 1.35 -11.25
N THR A 195 -3.80 1.51 -12.56
CA THR A 195 -4.32 0.58 -13.57
C THR A 195 -3.71 -0.80 -13.46
N ALA A 196 -2.42 -0.88 -13.13
CA ALA A 196 -1.69 -2.13 -13.06
C ALA A 196 -1.76 -2.83 -11.68
N THR A 197 -2.61 -2.36 -10.77
CA THR A 197 -2.81 -3.06 -9.48
C THR A 197 -3.56 -4.38 -9.64
N GLY A 198 -4.19 -4.60 -10.80
CA GLY A 198 -4.97 -5.81 -11.05
C GLY A 198 -6.08 -6.01 -10.02
N SER A 199 -6.71 -4.90 -9.57
CA SER A 199 -7.75 -4.95 -8.53
C SER A 199 -9.05 -5.53 -9.06
N HIS A 200 -8.92 -6.65 -9.75
CA HIS A 200 -10.01 -7.39 -10.39
C HIS A 200 -11.02 -7.95 -9.38
N THR A 201 -12.14 -8.42 -9.88
CA THR A 201 -13.15 -9.07 -9.05
C THR A 201 -12.78 -10.54 -8.82
N MET A 202 -12.64 -10.91 -7.55
CA MET A 202 -12.52 -12.30 -7.13
C MET A 202 -13.91 -12.96 -7.12
N VAL A 203 -14.03 -14.11 -7.77
CA VAL A 203 -15.29 -14.88 -7.90
C VAL A 203 -15.08 -16.22 -7.24
N VAL A 204 -15.89 -16.51 -6.23
CA VAL A 204 -15.91 -17.76 -5.49
C VAL A 204 -17.22 -18.48 -5.80
N ASP A 205 -17.16 -19.78 -6.09
CA ASP A 205 -18.33 -20.60 -6.41
C ASP A 205 -18.31 -21.90 -5.62
N ASP A 206 -19.20 -22.00 -4.61
CA ASP A 206 -19.42 -23.14 -3.71
C ASP A 206 -18.13 -23.71 -3.05
N VAL A 207 -17.18 -22.84 -2.70
CA VAL A 207 -15.91 -23.26 -2.09
C VAL A 207 -16.12 -23.56 -0.61
N PHE A 208 -15.67 -24.75 -0.17
CA PHE A 208 -15.63 -25.12 1.24
C PHE A 208 -14.41 -24.48 1.93
N VAL A 209 -14.66 -23.76 3.04
CA VAL A 209 -13.64 -23.16 3.89
C VAL A 209 -13.79 -23.72 5.29
N PRO A 210 -12.76 -24.41 5.84
CA PRO A 210 -12.82 -24.96 7.19
C PRO A 210 -12.88 -23.87 8.26
N ASP A 211 -13.43 -24.20 9.43
CA ASP A 211 -13.62 -23.26 10.53
C ASP A 211 -12.31 -22.61 11.00
N ASP A 212 -11.18 -23.30 10.92
CA ASP A 212 -9.84 -22.82 11.27
C ASP A 212 -9.19 -21.93 10.23
N MET A 213 -9.85 -21.73 9.06
CA MET A 213 -9.48 -20.80 8.00
C MET A 213 -10.44 -19.60 7.89
N ILE A 214 -11.24 -19.36 8.92
CA ILE A 214 -12.09 -18.17 9.02
C ILE A 214 -11.41 -17.19 9.98
N LEU A 215 -10.77 -16.17 9.45
CA LEU A 215 -10.16 -15.12 10.27
C LEU A 215 -11.21 -14.11 10.76
N LEU A 216 -10.93 -13.55 11.94
CA LEU A 216 -11.70 -12.45 12.50
C LEU A 216 -10.82 -11.19 12.52
N ARG A 217 -11.19 -10.18 11.75
CA ARG A 217 -10.45 -8.91 11.75
C ARG A 217 -10.55 -8.25 13.13
N ASP A 218 -9.46 -7.61 13.54
CA ASP A 218 -9.32 -6.96 14.86
C ASP A 218 -9.36 -7.91 16.07
N ALA A 219 -9.35 -9.23 15.85
CA ALA A 219 -9.15 -10.17 16.95
C ALA A 219 -7.67 -10.19 17.37
N PRO A 220 -7.39 -10.51 18.63
CA PRO A 220 -6.03 -10.72 19.11
C PRO A 220 -5.30 -11.77 18.27
N SER A 221 -4.00 -11.59 18.13
CA SER A 221 -3.14 -12.58 17.48
C SER A 221 -3.07 -13.87 18.30
N SER A 222 -3.02 -15.01 17.63
CA SER A 222 -2.73 -16.31 18.23
C SER A 222 -1.24 -16.55 18.50
N ILE A 223 -0.38 -15.63 18.03
CA ILE A 223 1.07 -15.66 18.20
C ILE A 223 1.52 -14.34 18.83
N ASP A 224 2.36 -14.44 19.86
CA ASP A 224 2.99 -13.28 20.48
C ASP A 224 4.18 -12.82 19.61
N ALA A 225 4.02 -11.65 18.97
CA ALA A 225 5.02 -11.05 18.12
C ALA A 225 4.81 -9.53 18.04
N PRO A 226 5.88 -8.71 18.21
CA PRO A 226 5.76 -7.25 18.25
C PRO A 226 5.09 -6.66 17.00
N GLU A 227 5.39 -7.18 15.81
CA GLU A 227 4.80 -6.75 14.55
C GLU A 227 3.28 -6.93 14.51
N TYR A 228 2.74 -7.86 15.31
CA TYR A 228 1.30 -8.09 15.41
C TYR A 228 0.59 -7.16 16.40
N LEU A 229 1.34 -6.46 17.27
CA LEU A 229 0.78 -5.46 18.18
C LEU A 229 0.52 -4.11 17.50
N TYR A 230 1.18 -3.81 16.39
CA TYR A 230 0.91 -2.58 15.64
C TYR A 230 -0.53 -2.59 15.09
N PRO A 231 -1.31 -1.47 15.16
CA PRO A 231 -2.73 -1.46 14.76
C PRO A 231 -2.93 -1.81 13.29
N THR A 232 -3.60 -2.92 12.99
CA THR A 232 -3.69 -3.49 11.63
C THR A 232 -4.39 -2.58 10.64
N VAL A 233 -5.53 -1.98 10.99
CA VAL A 233 -6.29 -1.09 10.09
C VAL A 233 -5.55 0.23 9.87
N THR A 234 -4.81 0.69 10.87
CA THR A 234 -3.95 1.87 10.76
C THR A 234 -2.77 1.61 9.83
N LEU A 235 -2.09 0.48 10.01
CA LEU A 235 -1.03 0.05 9.10
C LEU A 235 -1.54 -0.08 7.65
N ALA A 236 -2.75 -0.64 7.48
CA ALA A 236 -3.38 -0.73 6.17
C ALA A 236 -3.57 0.65 5.50
N ALA A 237 -3.92 1.68 6.26
CA ALA A 237 -4.01 3.04 5.72
C ALA A 237 -2.63 3.63 5.39
N GLN A 238 -1.63 3.39 6.23
CA GLN A 238 -0.28 3.91 6.06
C GLN A 238 0.42 3.33 4.82
N VAL A 239 0.33 2.01 4.61
CA VAL A 239 0.97 1.36 3.46
C VAL A 239 0.36 1.78 2.12
N LEU A 240 -0.90 2.22 2.11
CA LEU A 240 -1.53 2.83 0.95
C LEU A 240 -1.11 4.29 0.78
N ALA A 241 -1.07 5.05 1.87
CA ALA A 241 -0.70 6.47 1.84
C ALA A 241 0.74 6.69 1.35
N VAL A 242 1.67 5.82 1.74
CA VAL A 242 3.07 5.92 1.33
C VAL A 242 3.26 5.77 -0.19
N CYS A 243 2.35 5.07 -0.88
CA CYS A 243 2.35 5.03 -2.34
C CYS A 243 2.14 6.44 -2.93
N GLY A 244 1.30 7.27 -2.30
CA GLY A 244 1.10 8.67 -2.68
C GLY A 244 2.36 9.52 -2.47
N LEU A 245 3.12 9.29 -1.40
CA LEU A 245 4.42 9.93 -1.18
C LEU A 245 5.42 9.56 -2.28
N GLY A 246 5.50 8.27 -2.65
CA GLY A 246 6.39 7.80 -3.71
C GLY A 246 6.04 8.37 -5.09
N THR A 247 4.77 8.32 -5.48
CA THR A 247 4.32 8.85 -6.79
C THR A 247 4.52 10.36 -6.90
N SER A 248 4.28 11.11 -5.82
CA SER A 248 4.52 12.56 -5.79
C SER A 248 6.02 12.90 -5.82
N ARG A 249 6.87 12.12 -5.15
CA ARG A 249 8.34 12.24 -5.29
C ARG A 249 8.77 12.03 -6.73
N ALA A 250 8.26 10.99 -7.40
CA ALA A 250 8.54 10.73 -8.81
C ALA A 250 8.11 11.90 -9.72
N ALA A 251 7.00 12.58 -9.41
CA ALA A 251 6.54 13.76 -10.14
C ALA A 251 7.52 14.94 -9.99
N ILE A 252 7.97 15.24 -8.78
CA ILE A 252 8.98 16.29 -8.53
C ILE A 252 10.29 15.96 -9.25
N ASP A 253 10.79 14.72 -9.10
CA ASP A 253 12.03 14.28 -9.73
C ASP A 253 11.97 14.38 -11.25
N HIS A 254 10.82 14.07 -11.85
CA HIS A 254 10.61 14.23 -13.28
C HIS A 254 10.68 15.70 -13.71
N ILE A 255 10.02 16.63 -13.01
CA ILE A 255 10.11 18.07 -13.29
C ILE A 255 11.56 18.54 -13.24
N VAL A 256 12.29 18.18 -12.18
CA VAL A 256 13.71 18.55 -12.02
C VAL A 256 14.57 18.00 -13.18
N ALA A 257 14.32 16.75 -13.59
CA ALA A 257 15.08 16.11 -14.67
C ALA A 257 14.86 16.76 -16.04
N ILE A 258 13.65 17.26 -16.31
CA ILE A 258 13.33 17.91 -17.61
C ILE A 258 13.52 19.43 -17.60
N ALA A 259 13.73 20.05 -16.44
CA ALA A 259 13.70 21.51 -16.25
C ALA A 259 14.61 22.28 -17.22
N GLN A 260 15.82 21.79 -17.47
CA GLN A 260 16.80 22.43 -18.34
C GLN A 260 16.59 22.14 -19.85
N LYS A 261 15.84 21.09 -20.17
CA LYS A 261 15.65 20.62 -21.55
C LYS A 261 14.29 21.00 -22.12
N SER A 262 13.27 21.09 -21.27
CA SER A 262 11.89 21.36 -21.70
C SER A 262 11.69 22.84 -21.98
N LYS A 263 11.31 23.16 -23.23
CA LYS A 263 10.94 24.51 -23.67
C LYS A 263 9.43 24.58 -23.88
N SER A 264 8.86 25.79 -23.75
CA SER A 264 7.47 26.02 -24.17
C SER A 264 7.31 25.90 -25.69
N ILE A 265 6.07 25.87 -26.19
CA ILE A 265 5.75 25.95 -27.62
C ILE A 265 6.38 27.21 -28.25
N THR A 266 6.52 28.29 -27.49
CA THR A 266 7.19 29.53 -27.92
C THR A 266 8.72 29.44 -27.90
N GLY A 267 9.30 28.35 -27.40
CA GLY A 267 10.73 28.06 -27.40
C GLY A 267 11.52 28.63 -26.22
N THR A 268 11.03 29.62 -25.51
CA THR A 268 11.74 30.29 -24.38
C THR A 268 10.77 30.79 -23.33
N PRO A 269 11.19 30.92 -22.05
CA PRO A 269 12.36 30.32 -21.42
C PRO A 269 12.23 28.80 -21.25
N THR A 270 13.32 28.12 -20.85
CA THR A 270 13.21 26.70 -20.43
C THR A 270 12.29 26.57 -19.22
N LEU A 271 11.82 25.36 -18.93
CA LEU A 271 10.94 25.13 -17.76
C LEU A 271 11.61 25.58 -16.46
N GLY A 272 12.90 25.27 -16.28
CA GLY A 272 13.66 25.60 -15.08
C GLY A 272 14.01 27.09 -14.94
N ASP A 273 13.93 27.87 -16.02
CA ASP A 273 14.21 29.32 -15.99
C ASP A 273 12.98 30.16 -15.65
N ARG A 274 11.80 29.52 -15.51
CA ARG A 274 10.56 30.25 -15.20
C ARG A 274 10.42 30.42 -13.69
N THR A 275 10.34 31.68 -13.24
CA THR A 275 10.22 32.04 -11.84
C THR A 275 9.04 31.33 -11.14
N ASN A 276 7.88 31.23 -11.79
CA ASN A 276 6.73 30.52 -11.24
C ASN A 276 7.00 29.02 -11.04
N VAL A 277 7.72 28.36 -11.95
CA VAL A 277 8.09 26.94 -11.80
C VAL A 277 9.08 26.76 -10.65
N GLN A 278 10.07 27.68 -10.52
CA GLN A 278 11.02 27.67 -9.40
C GLN A 278 10.31 27.79 -8.05
N ILE A 279 9.33 28.70 -7.94
CA ILE A 279 8.52 28.87 -6.73
C ILE A 279 7.71 27.60 -6.43
N HIS A 280 6.94 27.13 -7.41
CA HIS A 280 6.03 25.99 -7.19
C HIS A 280 6.74 24.67 -6.92
N ILE A 281 7.91 24.44 -7.55
CA ILE A 281 8.67 23.21 -7.26
C ILE A 281 9.23 23.22 -5.83
N ALA A 282 9.66 24.38 -5.33
CA ALA A 282 10.12 24.55 -3.96
C ALA A 282 8.97 24.40 -2.94
N GLU A 283 7.78 24.92 -3.25
CA GLU A 283 6.56 24.71 -2.45
C GLU A 283 6.16 23.22 -2.40
N CYS A 284 6.22 22.52 -3.55
CA CYS A 284 5.94 21.08 -3.64
C CYS A 284 6.91 20.28 -2.78
N GLU A 285 8.21 20.58 -2.86
CA GLU A 285 9.23 19.93 -2.03
C GLU A 285 8.96 20.16 -0.55
N GLY A 286 8.69 21.41 -0.14
CA GLY A 286 8.39 21.77 1.26
C GLY A 286 7.16 21.02 1.80
N LYS A 287 6.07 20.96 1.02
CA LYS A 287 4.84 20.23 1.38
C LYS A 287 5.09 18.74 1.52
N LEU A 288 5.79 18.15 0.56
CA LEU A 288 6.10 16.71 0.56
C LEU A 288 6.96 16.33 1.75
N GLN A 289 8.02 17.09 2.04
CA GLN A 289 8.91 16.83 3.17
C GLN A 289 8.21 17.00 4.52
N ALA A 290 7.34 18.00 4.68
CA ALA A 290 6.55 18.17 5.89
C ALA A 290 5.60 17.00 6.15
N ALA A 291 4.85 16.58 5.13
CA ALA A 291 3.93 15.43 5.23
C ALA A 291 4.70 14.14 5.53
N ARG A 292 5.82 13.93 4.84
CA ARG A 292 6.69 12.77 4.99
C ARG A 292 7.31 12.69 6.39
N SER A 293 7.82 13.81 6.92
CA SER A 293 8.41 13.86 8.26
C SER A 293 7.39 13.53 9.33
N TRP A 294 6.18 14.07 9.24
CA TRP A 294 5.13 13.72 10.20
C TRP A 294 4.70 12.26 10.10
N PHE A 295 4.51 11.76 8.88
CA PHE A 295 4.12 10.38 8.62
C PHE A 295 5.11 9.38 9.26
N TYR A 296 6.40 9.52 8.99
CA TYR A 296 7.43 8.64 9.54
C TYR A 296 7.67 8.87 11.03
N GLY A 297 7.67 10.12 11.51
CA GLY A 297 7.83 10.44 12.93
C GLY A 297 6.75 9.82 13.82
N ALA A 298 5.47 9.90 13.37
CA ALA A 298 4.39 9.24 14.09
C ALA A 298 4.51 7.71 14.08
N THR A 299 5.02 7.14 12.98
CA THR A 299 5.24 5.70 12.85
C THR A 299 6.35 5.21 13.78
N ASP A 300 7.47 5.93 13.82
CA ASP A 300 8.62 5.61 14.68
C ASP A 300 8.21 5.70 16.17
N GLU A 301 7.53 6.78 16.57
CA GLU A 301 7.02 6.93 17.94
C GLU A 301 6.13 5.75 18.36
N ALA A 302 5.19 5.35 17.51
CA ALA A 302 4.30 4.23 17.80
C ALA A 302 5.05 2.89 17.86
N TRP A 303 6.05 2.70 17.00
CA TRP A 303 6.86 1.49 17.02
C TRP A 303 7.75 1.41 18.27
N ASP A 304 8.34 2.51 18.69
CA ASP A 304 9.14 2.60 19.93
C ASP A 304 8.32 2.25 21.17
N VAL A 305 7.05 2.68 21.23
CA VAL A 305 6.12 2.27 22.31
C VAL A 305 5.95 0.76 22.34
N ILE A 306 5.70 0.11 21.19
CA ILE A 306 5.56 -1.35 21.10
C ILE A 306 6.85 -2.06 21.51
N GLN A 307 7.99 -1.62 21.00
CA GLN A 307 9.30 -2.22 21.31
C GLN A 307 9.65 -2.12 22.80
N SER A 308 9.19 -1.08 23.48
CA SER A 308 9.36 -0.92 24.94
C SER A 308 8.32 -1.70 25.77
N GLY A 309 7.45 -2.49 25.12
CA GLY A 309 6.39 -3.27 25.80
C GLY A 309 5.15 -2.45 26.17
N GLY A 310 5.03 -1.23 25.62
CA GLY A 310 3.86 -0.37 25.82
C GLY A 310 2.71 -0.69 24.86
N THR A 311 1.60 0.02 25.04
CA THR A 311 0.42 -0.04 24.18
C THR A 311 0.19 1.33 23.55
N ILE A 312 -0.06 1.36 22.24
CA ILE A 312 -0.36 2.58 21.49
C ILE A 312 -1.64 3.22 22.02
N THR A 313 -1.57 4.50 22.40
CA THR A 313 -2.72 5.25 22.88
C THR A 313 -3.70 5.59 21.75
N ARG A 314 -4.89 5.99 22.11
CA ARG A 314 -5.90 6.50 21.17
C ARG A 314 -5.37 7.70 20.34
N GLU A 315 -4.70 8.62 21.01
CA GLU A 315 -4.13 9.83 20.42
C GLU A 315 -2.98 9.49 19.45
N GLN A 316 -2.13 8.54 19.80
CA GLN A 316 -1.07 8.04 18.92
C GLN A 316 -1.67 7.34 17.68
N ASN A 317 -2.68 6.50 17.87
CA ASN A 317 -3.37 5.86 16.73
C ASN A 317 -4.07 6.89 15.83
N MET A 318 -4.67 7.95 16.42
CA MET A 318 -5.20 9.09 15.67
C MET A 318 -4.10 9.79 14.86
N ALA A 319 -2.94 10.06 15.44
CA ALA A 319 -1.83 10.71 14.74
C ALA A 319 -1.35 9.88 13.54
N LEU A 320 -1.22 8.56 13.69
CA LEU A 320 -0.89 7.63 12.60
C LEU A 320 -1.91 7.71 11.46
N ARG A 321 -3.20 7.68 11.77
CA ARG A 321 -4.29 7.71 10.79
C ARG A 321 -4.38 9.07 10.09
N LEU A 322 -4.26 10.15 10.86
CA LEU A 322 -4.35 11.52 10.34
C LEU A 322 -3.14 11.85 9.46
N SER A 323 -1.92 11.49 9.88
CA SER A 323 -0.71 11.68 9.08
C SER A 323 -0.75 10.90 7.77
N ALA A 324 -1.28 9.66 7.78
CA ALA A 324 -1.48 8.87 6.56
C ALA A 324 -2.45 9.55 5.58
N SER A 325 -3.62 9.99 6.06
CA SER A 325 -4.60 10.68 5.21
C SER A 325 -4.08 12.03 4.70
N HIS A 326 -3.34 12.77 5.54
CA HIS A 326 -2.66 14.00 5.15
C HIS A 326 -1.59 13.73 4.06
N ALA A 327 -0.76 12.72 4.24
CA ALA A 327 0.28 12.34 3.28
C ALA A 327 -0.30 11.98 1.90
N ALA A 328 -1.37 11.20 1.86
CA ALA A 328 -2.03 10.84 0.60
C ALA A 328 -2.62 12.06 -0.14
N ARG A 329 -3.28 12.98 0.58
CA ARG A 329 -3.82 14.23 -0.01
C ARG A 329 -2.72 15.16 -0.48
N THR A 330 -1.68 15.34 0.33
CA THR A 330 -0.50 16.13 -0.05
C THR A 330 0.17 15.56 -1.29
N GLY A 331 0.29 14.23 -1.38
CA GLY A 331 0.83 13.55 -2.56
C GLY A 331 0.03 13.87 -3.83
N ALA A 332 -1.31 13.82 -3.76
CA ALA A 332 -2.17 14.16 -4.88
C ALA A 332 -2.06 15.65 -5.29
N ASP A 333 -1.98 16.56 -4.31
CA ASP A 333 -1.81 18.01 -4.58
C ASP A 333 -0.45 18.31 -5.20
N VAL A 334 0.62 17.70 -4.73
CA VAL A 334 1.97 17.82 -5.29
C VAL A 334 2.05 17.28 -6.71
N ALA A 335 1.51 16.08 -6.96
CA ALA A 335 1.49 15.49 -8.30
C ALA A 335 0.70 16.35 -9.29
N ARG A 336 -0.44 16.94 -8.86
CA ARG A 336 -1.23 17.88 -9.65
C ARG A 336 -0.45 19.15 -9.98
N ALA A 337 0.20 19.75 -8.99
CA ALA A 337 1.02 20.95 -9.22
C ALA A 337 2.16 20.69 -10.21
N CYS A 338 2.83 19.53 -10.12
CA CYS A 338 3.85 19.11 -11.07
C CYS A 338 3.27 18.94 -12.50
N PHE A 339 2.08 18.34 -12.62
CA PHE A 339 1.40 18.22 -13.91
C PHE A 339 1.07 19.59 -14.52
N GLU A 340 0.59 20.54 -13.73
CA GLU A 340 0.25 21.89 -14.17
C GLU A 340 1.47 22.69 -14.63
N MET A 341 2.65 22.47 -14.05
CA MET A 341 3.90 23.17 -14.41
C MET A 341 4.33 22.96 -15.87
N VAL A 342 4.03 21.80 -16.46
CA VAL A 342 4.42 21.49 -17.85
C VAL A 342 3.38 21.97 -18.87
N GLY A 343 2.23 22.46 -18.42
CA GLY A 343 1.17 22.98 -19.29
C GLY A 343 0.66 21.93 -20.28
N THR A 344 0.44 22.32 -21.52
CA THR A 344 -0.11 21.42 -22.57
C THR A 344 0.74 20.18 -22.85
N MET A 345 2.01 20.17 -22.49
CA MET A 345 2.83 18.96 -22.62
C MET A 345 2.41 17.84 -21.66
N GLY A 346 1.76 18.18 -20.58
CA GLY A 346 1.21 17.22 -19.62
C GLY A 346 0.06 16.37 -20.15
N ILE A 347 -0.69 16.83 -21.17
CA ILE A 347 -1.89 16.11 -21.66
C ILE A 347 -1.55 14.89 -22.55
N PHE A 348 -0.32 14.76 -23.01
CA PHE A 348 0.08 13.62 -23.83
C PHE A 348 0.16 12.35 -22.98
N ARG A 349 -0.40 11.23 -23.46
CA ARG A 349 -0.53 9.98 -22.72
C ARG A 349 0.80 9.33 -22.34
N ASP A 350 1.86 9.60 -23.11
CA ASP A 350 3.23 9.13 -22.88
C ASP A 350 4.01 9.99 -21.87
N ASN A 351 3.45 11.16 -21.46
CA ASN A 351 4.06 11.97 -20.42
C ASN A 351 3.86 11.28 -19.04
N PRO A 352 4.95 10.96 -18.32
CA PRO A 352 4.86 10.26 -17.03
C PRO A 352 4.03 10.99 -15.97
N LEU A 353 3.92 12.32 -16.05
CA LEU A 353 3.12 13.11 -15.11
C LEU A 353 1.63 12.74 -15.13
N ASN A 354 1.11 12.23 -16.26
CA ASN A 354 -0.26 11.70 -16.31
C ASN A 354 -0.44 10.52 -15.33
N GLN A 355 0.52 9.60 -15.35
CA GLN A 355 0.46 8.44 -14.47
C GLN A 355 0.64 8.85 -13.01
N TYR A 356 1.64 9.69 -12.70
CA TYR A 356 1.88 10.14 -11.32
C TYR A 356 0.67 10.88 -10.74
N LEU A 357 0.03 11.75 -11.53
CA LEU A 357 -1.19 12.44 -11.13
C LEU A 357 -2.34 11.45 -10.86
N THR A 358 -2.64 10.60 -11.84
CA THR A 358 -3.80 9.70 -11.74
C THR A 358 -3.62 8.64 -10.65
N ASP A 359 -2.41 8.10 -10.47
CA ASP A 359 -2.10 7.16 -9.40
C ASP A 359 -2.22 7.81 -8.01
N SER A 360 -1.71 9.04 -7.84
CA SER A 360 -1.83 9.79 -6.59
C SER A 360 -3.29 10.13 -6.26
N MET A 361 -4.10 10.50 -7.26
CA MET A 361 -5.53 10.77 -7.09
C MET A 361 -6.29 9.52 -6.64
N VAL A 362 -6.02 8.35 -7.25
CA VAL A 362 -6.66 7.09 -6.86
C VAL A 362 -6.25 6.70 -5.43
N THR A 363 -4.99 6.87 -5.07
CA THR A 363 -4.51 6.65 -3.70
C THR A 363 -5.33 7.44 -2.69
N ALA A 364 -5.53 8.73 -2.91
CA ALA A 364 -6.27 9.61 -2.01
C ALA A 364 -7.79 9.29 -1.92
N GLN A 365 -8.34 8.53 -2.87
CA GLN A 365 -9.75 8.11 -2.87
C GLN A 365 -10.03 6.83 -2.05
N HIS A 366 -8.99 6.12 -1.58
CA HIS A 366 -9.21 4.90 -0.82
C HIS A 366 -9.96 5.18 0.49
N ALA A 367 -10.93 4.33 0.84
CA ALA A 367 -11.83 4.51 1.99
C ALA A 367 -11.11 4.80 3.32
N PHE A 368 -9.89 4.27 3.50
CA PHE A 368 -9.07 4.52 4.70
C PHE A 368 -8.42 5.90 4.74
N LEU A 369 -8.42 6.68 3.64
CA LEU A 369 -7.70 7.93 3.48
C LEU A 369 -8.63 9.13 3.19
N THR A 370 -9.95 8.89 3.20
CA THR A 370 -10.97 9.89 2.92
C THR A 370 -11.28 10.79 4.13
N GLU A 371 -12.25 11.66 3.97
CA GLU A 371 -12.72 12.60 5.02
C GLU A 371 -13.15 11.90 6.32
N GLY A 372 -13.54 10.62 6.25
CA GLY A 372 -13.86 9.83 7.43
C GLY A 372 -12.71 9.75 8.45
N SER A 373 -11.46 9.71 7.99
CA SER A 373 -10.29 9.73 8.88
C SER A 373 -10.14 11.09 9.57
N PHE A 374 -10.30 12.19 8.83
CA PHE A 374 -10.25 13.56 9.41
C PHE A 374 -11.40 13.79 10.40
N MET A 375 -12.61 13.37 10.05
CA MET A 375 -13.78 13.45 10.93
C MET A 375 -13.52 12.70 12.25
N ASN A 376 -13.02 11.48 12.19
CA ASN A 376 -12.74 10.69 13.40
C ASN A 376 -11.60 11.29 14.23
N ALA A 377 -10.53 11.82 13.59
CA ALA A 377 -9.49 12.55 14.29
C ALA A 377 -10.08 13.77 15.04
N GLY A 378 -10.94 14.56 14.41
CA GLY A 378 -11.64 15.65 15.07
C GLY A 378 -12.51 15.19 16.24
N LYS A 379 -13.20 14.05 16.12
CA LYS A 379 -13.96 13.45 17.23
C LYS A 379 -13.07 13.11 18.43
N VAL A 380 -11.90 12.51 18.18
CA VAL A 380 -10.92 12.21 19.23
C VAL A 380 -10.43 13.50 19.91
N MET A 381 -10.12 14.55 19.13
CA MET A 381 -9.68 15.85 19.67
C MET A 381 -10.73 16.53 20.54
N PHE A 382 -12.02 16.29 20.27
CA PHE A 382 -13.14 16.82 21.05
C PHE A 382 -13.66 15.85 22.11
N ASP A 383 -13.00 14.73 22.31
CA ASP A 383 -13.44 13.65 23.20
C ASP A 383 -14.87 13.15 22.93
N HIS A 384 -15.23 13.09 21.66
CA HIS A 384 -16.50 12.55 21.18
C HIS A 384 -16.37 11.06 20.80
N PRO A 385 -17.49 10.31 20.83
CA PRO A 385 -17.52 8.95 20.31
C PRO A 385 -17.05 8.90 18.84
N TYR A 386 -16.12 8.02 18.55
CA TYR A 386 -15.54 7.81 17.22
C TYR A 386 -15.80 6.39 16.72
N ILE A 387 -15.60 6.17 15.40
CA ILE A 387 -15.78 4.85 14.80
C ILE A 387 -14.51 4.04 15.06
N PRO A 388 -14.57 2.91 15.81
CA PRO A 388 -13.43 2.03 16.04
C PRO A 388 -12.77 1.60 14.71
N GLY A 389 -11.44 1.54 14.67
CA GLY A 389 -10.67 1.21 13.48
C GLY A 389 -10.35 2.40 12.56
N TYR A 390 -10.96 3.58 12.79
CA TYR A 390 -10.58 4.82 12.13
C TYR A 390 -9.70 5.73 13.00
N CYS A 391 -9.54 5.38 14.25
CA CYS A 391 -8.60 6.02 15.18
C CYS A 391 -8.12 4.98 16.19
#